data_8931db5a346c049eb0de170fa193db04
#
_entry.id   8931db5a346c049eb0de170fa193db04
#
_cell.length_a   1.000
_cell.length_b   1.000
_cell.length_c   1.000
_cell.angle_alpha   90.00
_cell.angle_beta   90.00
_cell.angle_gamma   90.00
#
_symmetry.space_group_name_H-M   'P 1'
#
loop_
_entity.id
_entity.type
_entity.pdbx_description
1 polymer ?
#
loop_
_entity_poly.entity_id
_entity_poly.type
_entity_poly.pdbx_seq_one_letter_code
_entity_poly.pdbx_strand_id
1 'polypeptide(L)'
;MRSEDFTVAFLAELLHQRGLLTRDQSRACQNSEAALRVRIDKERRDRNLTRKNVRYKASPAELIARLELTSSDGTLVDEDRIMEVIAAHARTPYRKIDPLKLDADLIAETITRPFSEHHVCLPLERRGMTLTVAVDNPYDLALPQTLKDITQHEIEIVVSAKSDILKSIGEIYGFKRAVSRADSELTAGPDIGNLEQFVKLSNVEELDSEDRHVIKAVEYIFHYAFDQRASDIHIEPKRANSLIRMRIDGVLHDIYALPKAVQLAVSSRIKMLARMDISEKRRPQGGRIKTERDSREIELRVSSLPVAFGEKIVIRIFDPQRVVQELEEVGFAGPELALWREFIARRHGLILVTGPTGSGKTTTLYSTLRKLATPRVNITTIEDPIELVVEEFNQVLVQDKVGVTFASALRTVLRQDPDVIMVGEIRDA
;
A
#
# COMPACT_ATOMS: atom_id res chain seq x y z
N MET A 1 -6.37 31.64 18.76
CA MET A 1 -5.39 30.73 19.36
C MET A 1 -4.11 30.85 18.56
N ARG A 2 -2.95 30.89 19.18
CA ARG A 2 -1.65 30.92 18.47
C ARG A 2 -1.11 29.52 18.33
N SER A 3 -0.20 29.30 17.38
CA SER A 3 0.45 27.97 17.17
C SER A 3 1.12 27.44 18.45
N GLU A 4 1.62 28.33 19.31
CA GLU A 4 2.25 27.99 20.60
C GLU A 4 1.27 27.39 21.62
N ASP A 5 -0.02 27.67 21.48
CA ASP A 5 -1.08 27.19 22.39
C ASP A 5 -1.52 25.74 22.03
N PHE A 6 -1.07 25.21 20.89
CA PHE A 6 -1.41 23.85 20.42
C PHE A 6 -0.59 22.80 21.17
N THR A 7 -1.02 22.47 22.38
CA THR A 7 -0.35 21.56 23.32
C THR A 7 -1.18 20.29 23.57
N VAL A 8 -0.55 19.27 24.15
CA VAL A 8 -1.26 18.05 24.60
C VAL A 8 -2.33 18.38 25.63
N ALA A 9 -2.04 19.31 26.54
CA ALA A 9 -2.99 19.74 27.58
C ALA A 9 -4.24 20.39 26.96
N PHE A 10 -4.07 21.30 26.01
CA PHE A 10 -5.17 21.90 25.27
C PHE A 10 -5.99 20.85 24.52
N LEU A 11 -5.32 19.97 23.80
CA LEU A 11 -5.99 18.99 22.96
C LEU A 11 -6.74 17.93 23.81
N ALA A 12 -6.16 17.45 24.89
CA ALA A 12 -6.79 16.51 25.79
C ALA A 12 -8.06 17.10 26.45
N GLU A 13 -8.04 18.39 26.81
CA GLU A 13 -9.21 19.10 27.33
C GLU A 13 -10.28 19.28 26.25
N LEU A 14 -9.90 19.64 25.02
CA LEU A 14 -10.82 19.77 23.88
C LEU A 14 -11.51 18.43 23.56
N LEU A 15 -10.77 17.32 23.55
CA LEU A 15 -11.31 15.99 23.34
C LEU A 15 -12.26 15.55 24.44
N HIS A 16 -11.95 15.93 25.71
CA HIS A 16 -12.86 15.71 26.84
C HIS A 16 -14.17 16.51 26.68
N GLN A 17 -14.09 17.80 26.34
CA GLN A 17 -15.28 18.65 26.10
C GLN A 17 -16.15 18.12 24.95
N ARG A 18 -15.57 17.43 23.98
CA ARG A 18 -16.29 16.81 22.86
C ARG A 18 -16.77 15.38 23.16
N GLY A 19 -16.55 14.87 24.37
CA GLY A 19 -17.01 13.56 24.81
C GLY A 19 -16.22 12.37 24.30
N LEU A 20 -15.06 12.60 23.64
CA LEU A 20 -14.18 11.56 23.12
C LEU A 20 -13.26 10.98 24.21
N LEU A 21 -12.94 11.73 25.24
CA LEU A 21 -12.15 11.28 26.37
C LEU A 21 -12.89 11.51 27.68
N THR A 22 -12.70 10.59 28.61
CA THR A 22 -13.09 10.82 30.01
C THR A 22 -12.12 11.81 30.68
N ARG A 23 -12.50 12.34 31.83
CA ARG A 23 -11.63 13.28 32.59
C ARG A 23 -10.33 12.62 33.04
N ASP A 24 -10.39 11.34 33.39
CA ASP A 24 -9.21 10.57 33.81
C ASP A 24 -8.27 10.28 32.64
N GLN A 25 -8.84 9.96 31.46
CA GLN A 25 -8.06 9.80 30.23
C GLN A 25 -7.39 11.11 29.79
N SER A 26 -8.09 12.25 29.89
CA SER A 26 -7.51 13.57 29.61
C SER A 26 -6.31 13.88 30.52
N ARG A 27 -6.41 13.57 31.82
CA ARG A 27 -5.29 13.70 32.76
C ARG A 27 -4.14 12.74 32.44
N ALA A 28 -4.46 11.49 32.06
CA ALA A 28 -3.46 10.50 31.68
C ALA A 28 -2.67 10.94 30.45
N CYS A 29 -3.30 11.56 29.45
CA CYS A 29 -2.61 12.13 28.28
C CYS A 29 -1.55 13.16 28.70
N GLN A 30 -1.91 14.09 29.60
CA GLN A 30 -0.99 15.13 30.05
C GLN A 30 0.20 14.53 30.85
N ASN A 31 -0.06 13.59 31.72
CA ASN A 31 0.98 12.95 32.54
C ASN A 31 1.95 12.07 31.73
N SER A 32 1.47 11.48 30.62
CA SER A 32 2.26 10.59 29.78
C SER A 32 3.07 11.28 28.69
N GLU A 33 2.88 12.59 28.48
CA GLU A 33 3.47 13.35 27.36
C GLU A 33 4.99 13.20 27.28
N ALA A 34 5.71 13.42 28.39
CA ALA A 34 7.18 13.37 28.41
C ALA A 34 7.72 11.97 28.05
N ALA A 35 7.11 10.93 28.61
CA ALA A 35 7.50 9.53 28.35
C ALA A 35 7.24 9.13 26.90
N LEU A 36 6.10 9.52 26.34
CA LEU A 36 5.73 9.24 24.95
C LEU A 36 6.66 9.95 23.96
N ARG A 37 7.05 11.21 24.22
CA ARG A 37 8.02 11.94 23.38
C ARG A 37 9.35 11.19 23.30
N VAL A 38 9.87 10.75 24.44
CA VAL A 38 11.13 9.97 24.49
C VAL A 38 11.01 8.65 23.73
N ARG A 39 9.90 7.95 23.88
CA ARG A 39 9.64 6.67 23.20
C ARG A 39 9.55 6.85 21.68
N ILE A 40 8.78 7.82 21.19
CA ILE A 40 8.65 8.11 19.76
C ILE A 40 10.00 8.53 19.17
N ASP A 41 10.76 9.37 19.86
CA ASP A 41 12.09 9.81 19.40
C ASP A 41 13.08 8.62 19.33
N LYS A 42 12.97 7.65 20.24
CA LYS A 42 13.76 6.41 20.20
C LYS A 42 13.34 5.53 19.03
N GLU A 43 12.07 5.23 18.87
CA GLU A 43 11.53 4.41 17.76
C GLU A 43 11.91 5.01 16.39
N ARG A 44 11.88 6.32 16.25
CA ARG A 44 12.29 7.02 15.02
C ARG A 44 13.79 6.89 14.74
N ARG A 45 14.63 6.91 15.78
CA ARG A 45 16.09 6.68 15.63
C ARG A 45 16.39 5.24 15.21
N ASP A 46 15.77 4.27 15.84
CA ASP A 46 16.00 2.85 15.61
C ASP A 46 15.55 2.44 14.19
N ARG A 47 14.53 3.06 13.64
CA ARG A 47 14.07 2.82 12.25
C ARG A 47 14.84 3.59 11.17
N ASN A 48 15.96 4.25 11.48
CA ASN A 48 16.72 5.10 10.52
C ASN A 48 15.86 6.17 9.79
N LEU A 49 14.68 6.48 10.31
CA LEU A 49 13.76 7.47 9.75
C LEU A 49 14.25 8.91 9.97
N THR A 50 15.28 9.09 10.81
CA THR A 50 15.94 10.37 11.01
C THR A 50 17.19 10.47 10.15
N ARG A 51 17.08 11.02 8.95
CA ARG A 51 18.25 11.67 8.32
C ARG A 51 18.73 12.78 9.26
N LYS A 52 20.05 12.91 9.39
CA LYS A 52 20.78 13.73 10.39
C LYS A 52 20.28 15.17 10.64
N ASN A 53 19.33 15.72 9.88
CA ASN A 53 18.98 17.15 9.89
C ASN A 53 17.49 17.48 10.10
N VAL A 54 16.56 16.55 10.23
CA VAL A 54 15.14 16.90 10.44
C VAL A 54 14.62 16.19 11.69
N ARG A 55 14.59 16.91 12.81
CA ARG A 55 13.95 16.46 14.05
C ARG A 55 12.47 16.86 13.99
N TYR A 56 11.61 15.97 13.51
CA TYR A 56 10.17 16.16 13.68
C TYR A 56 9.80 16.02 15.15
N LYS A 57 9.31 17.08 15.74
CA LYS A 57 8.67 16.97 17.06
C LYS A 57 7.34 16.22 16.89
N ALA A 58 7.07 15.23 17.75
CA ALA A 58 5.77 14.58 17.78
C ALA A 58 4.66 15.63 18.04
N SER A 59 3.59 15.60 17.22
CA SER A 59 2.45 16.50 17.41
C SER A 59 1.62 16.09 18.63
N PRO A 60 0.84 16.99 19.23
CA PRO A 60 -0.08 16.63 20.30
C PRO A 60 -1.06 15.52 19.91
N ALA A 61 -1.57 15.53 18.67
CA ALA A 61 -2.47 14.51 18.15
C ALA A 61 -1.80 13.14 18.05
N GLU A 62 -0.57 13.08 17.51
CA GLU A 62 0.21 11.85 17.43
C GLU A 62 0.50 11.25 18.81
N LEU A 63 0.81 12.09 19.81
CA LEU A 63 1.06 11.64 21.17
C LEU A 63 -0.18 11.03 21.83
N ILE A 64 -1.34 11.63 21.66
CA ILE A 64 -2.60 11.12 22.22
C ILE A 64 -3.04 9.85 21.50
N ALA A 65 -2.97 9.80 20.18
CA ALA A 65 -3.32 8.61 19.40
C ALA A 65 -2.49 7.36 19.79
N ARG A 66 -1.22 7.54 20.18
CA ARG A 66 -0.34 6.46 20.64
C ARG A 66 -0.74 5.83 21.98
N LEU A 67 -1.66 6.42 22.71
CA LEU A 67 -2.20 5.85 23.94
C LEU A 67 -3.30 4.83 23.67
N GLU A 68 -3.74 4.68 22.42
CA GLU A 68 -4.77 3.72 22.00
C GLU A 68 -6.04 3.76 22.88
N LEU A 69 -6.45 4.98 23.24
CA LEU A 69 -7.61 5.20 24.08
C LEU A 69 -8.90 4.92 23.30
N THR A 70 -9.91 4.41 24.03
CA THR A 70 -11.25 4.23 23.49
C THR A 70 -12.20 5.29 24.04
N SER A 71 -13.06 5.82 23.19
CA SER A 71 -14.12 6.73 23.59
C SER A 71 -15.28 5.99 24.25
N SER A 72 -16.24 6.73 24.79
CA SER A 72 -17.40 6.16 25.51
C SER A 72 -18.29 5.26 24.64
N ASP A 73 -18.22 5.38 23.31
CA ASP A 73 -18.91 4.54 22.34
C ASP A 73 -18.12 3.26 21.96
N GLY A 74 -16.97 3.03 22.59
CA GLY A 74 -16.11 1.86 22.33
C GLY A 74 -15.22 1.97 21.11
N THR A 75 -15.22 3.11 20.41
CA THR A 75 -14.36 3.35 19.23
C THR A 75 -12.99 3.87 19.61
N LEU A 76 -11.96 3.45 18.87
CA LEU A 76 -10.57 3.92 19.07
C LEU A 76 -10.46 5.42 18.76
N VAL A 77 -9.74 6.14 19.61
CA VAL A 77 -9.41 7.56 19.41
C VAL A 77 -8.08 7.63 18.65
N ASP A 78 -8.15 7.43 17.35
CA ASP A 78 -7.00 7.49 16.45
C ASP A 78 -6.64 8.94 16.05
N GLU A 79 -5.56 9.10 15.29
CA GLU A 79 -5.08 10.43 14.86
C GLU A 79 -6.11 11.12 13.97
N ASP A 80 -6.82 10.41 13.11
CA ASP A 80 -7.83 10.98 12.22
C ASP A 80 -9.00 11.60 13.00
N ARG A 81 -9.56 10.87 13.95
CA ARG A 81 -10.64 11.37 14.82
C ARG A 81 -10.22 12.59 15.64
N ILE A 82 -8.99 12.60 16.12
CA ILE A 82 -8.42 13.75 16.81
C ILE A 82 -8.35 14.95 15.87
N MET A 83 -7.88 14.75 14.64
CA MET A 83 -7.75 15.82 13.65
C MET A 83 -9.10 16.34 13.17
N GLU A 84 -10.16 15.53 13.11
CA GLU A 84 -11.53 15.98 12.86
C GLU A 84 -12.01 16.95 13.94
N VAL A 85 -11.73 16.67 15.21
CA VAL A 85 -12.09 17.56 16.32
C VAL A 85 -11.32 18.89 16.25
N ILE A 86 -10.03 18.83 15.92
CA ILE A 86 -9.20 20.02 15.71
C ILE A 86 -9.75 20.86 14.55
N ALA A 87 -10.06 20.22 13.43
CA ALA A 87 -10.63 20.87 12.26
C ALA A 87 -11.95 21.59 12.57
N ALA A 88 -12.86 20.91 13.28
CA ALA A 88 -14.14 21.50 13.73
C ALA A 88 -13.92 22.69 14.70
N HIS A 89 -12.94 22.62 15.61
CA HIS A 89 -12.61 23.70 16.51
C HIS A 89 -11.99 24.89 15.77
N ALA A 90 -11.09 24.62 14.83
CA ALA A 90 -10.43 25.66 14.02
C ALA A 90 -11.33 26.22 12.91
N ARG A 91 -12.52 25.66 12.69
CA ARG A 91 -13.42 25.97 11.57
C ARG A 91 -12.76 25.80 10.20
N THR A 92 -11.89 24.82 10.10
CA THR A 92 -11.14 24.44 8.88
C THR A 92 -11.62 23.05 8.45
N PRO A 93 -11.84 22.77 7.16
CA PRO A 93 -12.27 21.44 6.74
C PRO A 93 -11.24 20.37 7.10
N TYR A 94 -11.70 19.20 7.60
CA TYR A 94 -10.87 18.02 7.70
C TYR A 94 -10.87 17.29 6.35
N ARG A 95 -9.71 16.78 5.94
CA ARG A 95 -9.57 15.96 4.74
C ARG A 95 -8.59 14.82 5.00
N LYS A 96 -9.08 13.58 4.94
CA LYS A 96 -8.22 12.39 4.91
C LYS A 96 -7.43 12.39 3.62
N ILE A 97 -6.11 12.24 3.73
CA ILE A 97 -5.25 12.14 2.55
C ILE A 97 -5.47 10.78 1.91
N ASP A 98 -5.89 10.78 0.66
CA ASP A 98 -5.98 9.60 -0.19
C ASP A 98 -4.75 9.58 -1.12
N PRO A 99 -3.76 8.72 -0.87
CA PRO A 99 -2.53 8.69 -1.65
C PRO A 99 -2.77 8.48 -3.16
N LEU A 100 -3.87 7.83 -3.52
CA LEU A 100 -4.23 7.53 -4.92
C LEU A 100 -4.75 8.76 -5.69
N LYS A 101 -5.14 9.81 -4.98
CA LYS A 101 -5.62 11.08 -5.56
C LYS A 101 -4.56 12.17 -5.58
N LEU A 102 -3.35 11.87 -5.08
CA LEU A 102 -2.27 12.84 -5.03
C LEU A 102 -1.58 12.94 -6.39
N ASP A 103 -1.43 14.16 -6.87
CA ASP A 103 -0.64 14.47 -8.06
C ASP A 103 0.82 14.72 -7.65
N ALA A 104 1.67 13.74 -7.95
CA ALA A 104 3.09 13.79 -7.60
C ALA A 104 3.84 14.94 -8.30
N ASP A 105 3.42 15.33 -9.51
CA ASP A 105 4.01 16.43 -10.25
C ASP A 105 3.61 17.77 -9.63
N LEU A 106 2.33 17.97 -9.35
CA LEU A 106 1.84 19.15 -8.63
C LEU A 106 2.59 19.36 -7.31
N ILE A 107 2.70 18.31 -6.51
CA ILE A 107 3.33 18.38 -5.18
C ILE A 107 4.81 18.77 -5.29
N ALA A 108 5.56 18.12 -6.19
CA ALA A 108 7.00 18.36 -6.29
C ALA A 108 7.36 19.66 -7.01
N GLU A 109 6.50 20.19 -7.87
CA GLU A 109 6.70 21.46 -8.57
C GLU A 109 6.29 22.68 -7.73
N THR A 110 5.30 22.51 -6.84
CA THR A 110 4.72 23.62 -6.10
C THR A 110 5.54 23.97 -4.86
N ILE A 111 5.96 22.98 -4.07
CA ILE A 111 6.67 23.21 -2.80
C ILE A 111 7.87 22.27 -2.72
N THR A 112 8.99 22.74 -2.18
CA THR A 112 10.19 21.91 -2.03
C THR A 112 10.01 20.92 -0.87
N ARG A 113 10.62 19.73 -0.99
CA ARG A 113 10.61 18.73 0.07
C ARG A 113 11.02 19.28 1.45
N PRO A 114 12.14 20.02 1.61
CA PRO A 114 12.54 20.56 2.92
C PRO A 114 11.50 21.48 3.53
N PHE A 115 10.81 22.28 2.70
CA PHE A 115 9.74 23.16 3.16
C PHE A 115 8.53 22.35 3.64
N SER A 116 8.05 21.38 2.82
CA SER A 116 6.96 20.48 3.18
C SER A 116 7.23 19.72 4.48
N GLU A 117 8.45 19.20 4.62
CA GLU A 117 8.89 18.49 5.84
C GLU A 117 8.94 19.41 7.05
N HIS A 118 9.47 20.64 6.89
CA HIS A 118 9.62 21.59 8.02
C HIS A 118 8.28 22.07 8.55
N HIS A 119 7.37 22.43 7.64
CA HIS A 119 6.07 22.99 7.99
C HIS A 119 4.95 21.95 8.08
N VAL A 120 5.27 20.67 7.85
CA VAL A 120 4.28 19.57 7.81
C VAL A 120 3.08 19.94 6.95
N CYS A 121 3.34 20.29 5.70
CA CYS A 121 2.31 20.69 4.75
C CYS A 121 2.44 19.97 3.41
N LEU A 122 1.31 19.66 2.78
CA LEU A 122 1.26 18.92 1.52
C LEU A 122 0.23 19.53 0.57
N PRO A 123 0.61 19.97 -0.64
CA PRO A 123 -0.34 20.32 -1.69
C PRO A 123 -1.19 19.11 -2.07
N LEU A 124 -2.51 19.26 -2.12
CA LEU A 124 -3.41 18.16 -2.47
C LEU A 124 -3.99 18.31 -3.88
N GLU A 125 -4.45 19.50 -4.23
CA GLU A 125 -5.04 19.79 -5.53
C GLU A 125 -4.94 21.27 -5.89
N ARG A 126 -4.96 21.55 -7.19
CA ARG A 126 -4.98 22.90 -7.72
C ARG A 126 -6.23 23.10 -8.61
N ARG A 127 -7.01 24.13 -8.31
CA ARG A 127 -8.18 24.55 -9.09
C ARG A 127 -7.98 26.00 -9.56
N GLY A 128 -7.53 26.16 -10.79
CA GLY A 128 -7.17 27.46 -11.33
C GLY A 128 -6.06 28.12 -10.52
N MET A 129 -6.35 29.25 -9.86
CA MET A 129 -5.40 29.99 -9.01
C MET A 129 -5.47 29.58 -7.52
N THR A 130 -6.33 28.63 -7.15
CA THR A 130 -6.46 28.17 -5.77
C THR A 130 -5.71 26.86 -5.57
N LEU A 131 -4.84 26.79 -4.56
CA LEU A 131 -4.10 25.62 -4.14
C LEU A 131 -4.61 25.16 -2.76
N THR A 132 -5.15 23.95 -2.71
CA THR A 132 -5.54 23.33 -1.44
C THR A 132 -4.34 22.63 -0.81
N VAL A 133 -4.03 22.99 0.44
CA VAL A 133 -2.85 22.47 1.16
C VAL A 133 -3.29 21.84 2.48
N ALA A 134 -2.89 20.58 2.70
CA ALA A 134 -3.08 19.88 3.97
C ALA A 134 -2.01 20.30 4.98
N VAL A 135 -2.43 20.53 6.22
CA VAL A 135 -1.57 20.87 7.36
C VAL A 135 -1.98 20.08 8.60
N ASP A 136 -1.04 19.85 9.51
CA ASP A 136 -1.33 19.22 10.81
C ASP A 136 -1.72 20.23 11.90
N ASN A 137 -1.33 21.49 11.73
CA ASN A 137 -1.61 22.57 12.69
C ASN A 137 -2.34 23.75 12.01
N PRO A 138 -3.67 23.83 12.11
CA PRO A 138 -4.44 24.92 11.51
C PRO A 138 -4.30 26.28 12.25
N TYR A 139 -3.59 26.32 13.37
CA TYR A 139 -3.37 27.54 14.16
C TYR A 139 -2.08 28.27 13.77
N ASP A 140 -1.33 27.78 12.82
CA ASP A 140 -0.21 28.50 12.23
C ASP A 140 -0.73 29.50 11.18
N LEU A 141 -1.06 30.70 11.67
CA LEU A 141 -1.62 31.79 10.85
C LEU A 141 -0.62 32.40 9.86
N ALA A 142 0.68 32.13 10.03
CA ALA A 142 1.73 32.64 9.14
C ALA A 142 1.93 31.75 7.91
N LEU A 143 1.67 30.44 8.04
CA LEU A 143 1.91 29.47 6.99
C LEU A 143 1.12 29.76 5.69
N PRO A 144 -0.18 30.10 5.71
CA PRO A 144 -0.92 30.39 4.48
C PRO A 144 -0.33 31.56 3.69
N GLN A 145 0.10 32.63 4.38
CA GLN A 145 0.74 33.77 3.71
C GLN A 145 2.09 33.39 3.11
N THR A 146 2.91 32.63 3.84
CA THR A 146 4.19 32.12 3.35
C THR A 146 4.01 31.24 2.11
N LEU A 147 3.02 30.34 2.14
CA LEU A 147 2.67 29.50 1.00
C LEU A 147 2.23 30.34 -0.22
N LYS A 148 1.38 31.35 0.00
CA LYS A 148 0.94 32.27 -1.05
C LYS A 148 2.13 32.98 -1.72
N ASP A 149 3.08 33.46 -0.92
CA ASP A 149 4.26 34.20 -1.40
C ASP A 149 5.19 33.27 -2.22
N ILE A 150 5.33 32.01 -1.84
CA ILE A 150 6.17 31.03 -2.55
C ILE A 150 5.50 30.50 -3.82
N THR A 151 4.21 30.16 -3.73
CA THR A 151 3.52 29.45 -4.81
C THR A 151 2.81 30.39 -5.78
N GLN A 152 2.61 31.66 -5.42
CA GLN A 152 1.82 32.64 -6.17
C GLN A 152 0.36 32.21 -6.41
N HIS A 153 -0.19 31.36 -5.52
CA HIS A 153 -1.57 30.88 -5.56
C HIS A 153 -2.34 31.38 -4.32
N GLU A 154 -3.65 31.47 -4.46
CA GLU A 154 -4.53 31.59 -3.30
C GLU A 154 -4.54 30.24 -2.55
N ILE A 155 -4.36 30.29 -1.22
CA ILE A 155 -4.19 29.10 -0.39
C ILE A 155 -5.48 28.78 0.34
N GLU A 156 -5.97 27.56 0.15
CA GLU A 156 -7.03 26.96 0.93
C GLU A 156 -6.44 25.88 1.84
N ILE A 157 -6.56 26.08 3.16
CA ILE A 157 -6.01 25.14 4.16
C ILE A 157 -7.07 24.07 4.49
N VAL A 158 -6.63 22.83 4.54
CA VAL A 158 -7.39 21.71 5.10
C VAL A 158 -6.56 21.01 6.17
N VAL A 159 -7.22 20.44 7.16
CA VAL A 159 -6.57 19.71 8.26
C VAL A 159 -6.45 18.24 7.90
N SER A 160 -5.28 17.65 8.13
CA SER A 160 -5.04 16.21 7.91
C SER A 160 -4.11 15.66 9.00
N ALA A 161 -4.11 14.33 9.15
CA ALA A 161 -3.21 13.66 10.08
C ALA A 161 -1.74 13.91 9.70
N LYS A 162 -0.92 14.22 10.68
CA LYS A 162 0.52 14.47 10.50
C LYS A 162 1.24 13.26 9.93
N SER A 163 0.88 12.07 10.40
CA SER A 163 1.42 10.80 9.91
C SER A 163 1.18 10.63 8.42
N ASP A 164 -0.03 10.93 7.93
CA ASP A 164 -0.39 10.84 6.51
C ASP A 164 0.36 11.87 5.67
N ILE A 165 0.48 13.12 6.15
CA ILE A 165 1.25 14.18 5.47
C ILE A 165 2.70 13.75 5.31
N LEU A 166 3.38 13.35 6.39
CA LEU A 166 4.80 12.97 6.37
C LEU A 166 5.05 11.71 5.54
N LYS A 167 4.16 10.72 5.61
CA LYS A 167 4.22 9.52 4.77
C LYS A 167 4.16 9.87 3.29
N SER A 168 3.17 10.66 2.89
CA SER A 168 2.99 11.11 1.49
C SER A 168 4.17 11.93 0.98
N ILE A 169 4.73 12.83 1.81
CA ILE A 169 5.96 13.58 1.48
C ILE A 169 7.12 12.61 1.21
N GLY A 170 7.34 11.63 2.11
CA GLY A 170 8.42 10.66 1.99
C GLY A 170 8.33 9.84 0.70
N GLU A 171 7.15 9.35 0.39
CA GLU A 171 6.86 8.52 -0.78
C GLU A 171 7.02 9.31 -2.09
N ILE A 172 6.33 10.43 -2.24
CA ILE A 172 6.26 11.20 -3.49
C ILE A 172 7.62 11.81 -3.83
N TYR A 173 8.21 12.57 -2.93
CA TYR A 173 9.51 13.21 -3.21
C TYR A 173 10.65 12.18 -3.31
N GLY A 174 10.56 11.06 -2.57
CA GLY A 174 11.53 9.97 -2.63
C GLY A 174 11.52 9.30 -4.00
N PHE A 175 10.34 8.92 -4.46
CA PHE A 175 10.14 8.28 -5.74
C PHE A 175 10.50 9.20 -6.93
N LYS A 176 9.94 10.40 -6.96
CA LYS A 176 10.24 11.38 -8.04
C LYS A 176 11.74 11.67 -8.14
N ARG A 177 12.44 11.80 -7.02
CA ARG A 177 13.90 11.99 -7.01
C ARG A 177 14.64 10.77 -7.57
N ALA A 178 14.21 9.55 -7.26
CA ALA A 178 14.81 8.34 -7.79
C ALA A 178 14.61 8.25 -9.30
N VAL A 179 13.39 8.48 -9.78
CA VAL A 179 13.05 8.48 -11.21
C VAL A 179 13.79 9.57 -11.96
N SER A 180 13.79 10.82 -11.48
CA SER A 180 14.44 11.95 -12.15
C SER A 180 15.96 11.79 -12.23
N ARG A 181 16.58 11.20 -11.21
CA ARG A 181 18.01 10.89 -11.27
C ARG A 181 18.31 9.75 -12.23
N ALA A 182 17.54 8.66 -12.19
CA ALA A 182 17.67 7.59 -13.16
C ALA A 182 17.49 8.09 -14.59
N ASP A 183 16.54 8.98 -14.84
CA ASP A 183 16.34 9.57 -16.18
C ASP A 183 17.50 10.44 -16.61
N SER A 184 18.02 11.30 -15.74
CA SER A 184 19.18 12.16 -16.05
C SER A 184 20.47 11.36 -16.28
N GLU A 185 20.68 10.28 -15.53
CA GLU A 185 21.85 9.39 -15.66
C GLU A 185 21.76 8.59 -16.96
N LEU A 186 20.59 8.05 -17.29
CA LEU A 186 20.37 7.29 -18.52
C LEU A 186 20.36 8.16 -19.81
N THR A 187 20.04 9.45 -19.69
CA THR A 187 20.04 10.39 -20.84
C THR A 187 21.36 11.14 -21.01
N ALA A 188 22.19 11.28 -19.99
CA ALA A 188 23.48 11.96 -20.02
C ALA A 188 24.65 11.06 -20.48
N GLY A 189 24.45 9.75 -20.62
CA GLY A 189 25.46 8.80 -21.08
C GLY A 189 25.68 8.85 -22.59
N PRO A 190 26.88 8.47 -23.11
CA PRO A 190 27.12 8.38 -24.52
C PRO A 190 26.21 7.34 -25.18
N ASP A 191 25.47 7.76 -26.17
CA ASP A 191 24.62 7.02 -27.10
C ASP A 191 24.25 5.58 -26.71
N ILE A 192 23.08 5.42 -26.09
CA ILE A 192 22.54 4.15 -25.58
C ILE A 192 22.07 3.27 -26.76
N GLY A 193 22.94 3.08 -27.75
CA GLY A 193 22.77 2.07 -28.81
C GLY A 193 23.01 0.63 -28.32
N ASN A 194 23.53 0.43 -27.10
CA ASN A 194 23.97 -0.86 -26.61
C ASN A 194 23.60 -1.14 -25.15
N LEU A 195 22.31 -1.26 -24.85
CA LEU A 195 21.83 -1.85 -23.58
C LEU A 195 22.41 -3.26 -23.35
N GLU A 196 22.86 -3.96 -24.40
CA GLU A 196 23.57 -5.25 -24.27
C GLU A 196 24.98 -5.11 -23.64
N GLN A 197 25.64 -3.95 -23.76
CA GLN A 197 26.89 -3.69 -23.07
C GLN A 197 26.69 -3.43 -21.57
N PHE A 198 25.58 -2.82 -21.17
CA PHE A 198 25.25 -2.61 -19.76
C PHE A 198 25.06 -3.93 -18.99
N VAL A 199 24.54 -4.96 -19.66
CA VAL A 199 24.38 -6.30 -19.06
C VAL A 199 25.71 -7.07 -18.99
N LYS A 200 26.69 -6.79 -19.85
CA LYS A 200 27.99 -7.48 -19.88
C LYS A 200 29.03 -6.93 -18.87
N LEU A 201 28.84 -5.71 -18.36
CA LEU A 201 29.77 -5.07 -17.41
C LEU A 201 29.44 -5.31 -15.94
N SER A 202 28.31 -5.91 -15.61
CA SER A 202 27.95 -6.22 -14.23
C SER A 202 28.54 -7.58 -13.77
N ASN A 203 29.87 -7.65 -13.69
CA ASN A 203 30.50 -8.56 -12.73
C ASN A 203 30.24 -8.04 -11.32
N VAL A 204 29.83 -8.92 -10.43
CA VAL A 204 29.14 -8.76 -9.16
C VAL A 204 29.82 -7.87 -8.09
N GLU A 205 30.93 -7.20 -8.36
CA GLU A 205 31.72 -6.48 -7.33
C GLU A 205 31.77 -4.95 -7.46
N GLU A 206 31.26 -4.35 -8.56
CA GLU A 206 31.17 -2.88 -8.70
C GLU A 206 29.78 -2.47 -9.17
N LEU A 207 28.80 -2.50 -8.25
CA LEU A 207 27.52 -1.82 -8.43
C LEU A 207 27.75 -0.31 -8.38
N ASP A 208 27.95 0.29 -9.54
CA ASP A 208 28.19 1.70 -9.71
C ASP A 208 26.96 2.55 -9.30
N SER A 209 27.16 3.83 -9.05
CA SER A 209 26.15 4.77 -8.52
C SER A 209 24.86 4.84 -9.35
N GLU A 210 24.92 4.50 -10.64
CA GLU A 210 23.81 4.52 -11.60
C GLU A 210 22.73 3.48 -11.29
N ASP A 211 23.09 2.26 -10.90
CA ASP A 211 22.13 1.21 -10.54
C ASP A 211 21.32 1.53 -9.26
N ARG A 212 21.87 2.36 -8.37
CA ARG A 212 21.20 2.66 -7.09
C ARG A 212 19.87 3.38 -7.24
N HIS A 213 19.71 4.21 -8.27
CA HIS A 213 18.48 4.99 -8.48
C HIS A 213 17.36 4.13 -9.09
N VAL A 214 17.71 3.23 -10.01
CA VAL A 214 16.78 2.25 -10.57
C VAL A 214 16.33 1.25 -9.49
N ILE A 215 17.26 0.76 -8.67
CA ILE A 215 16.96 -0.12 -7.53
C ILE A 215 15.97 0.57 -6.60
N LYS A 216 16.22 1.83 -6.21
CA LYS A 216 15.32 2.60 -5.36
C LYS A 216 13.95 2.84 -6.00
N ALA A 217 13.89 3.09 -7.31
CA ALA A 217 12.61 3.24 -7.99
C ALA A 217 11.78 1.95 -7.92
N VAL A 218 12.39 0.77 -8.13
CA VAL A 218 11.71 -0.53 -7.99
C VAL A 218 11.28 -0.78 -6.55
N GLU A 219 12.14 -0.48 -5.57
CA GLU A 219 11.80 -0.59 -4.14
C GLU A 219 10.59 0.30 -3.79
N TYR A 220 10.57 1.55 -4.26
CA TYR A 220 9.43 2.44 -4.04
C TYR A 220 8.13 1.91 -4.66
N ILE A 221 8.20 1.36 -5.89
CA ILE A 221 7.02 0.75 -6.52
C ILE A 221 6.48 -0.40 -5.66
N PHE A 222 7.35 -1.27 -5.15
CA PHE A 222 6.94 -2.40 -4.32
C PHE A 222 6.41 -1.94 -2.96
N HIS A 223 7.12 -1.05 -2.27
CA HIS A 223 6.67 -0.52 -0.98
C HIS A 223 5.32 0.18 -1.10
N TYR A 224 5.15 1.02 -2.11
CA TYR A 224 3.88 1.71 -2.36
C TYR A 224 2.75 0.71 -2.65
N ALA A 225 2.99 -0.32 -3.47
CA ALA A 225 2.00 -1.35 -3.74
C ALA A 225 1.59 -2.12 -2.47
N PHE A 226 2.56 -2.45 -1.60
CA PHE A 226 2.27 -3.10 -0.33
C PHE A 226 1.48 -2.19 0.62
N ASP A 227 1.84 -0.92 0.71
CA ASP A 227 1.17 0.07 1.56
C ASP A 227 -0.27 0.30 1.13
N GLN A 228 -0.51 0.36 -0.18
CA GLN A 228 -1.85 0.51 -0.77
C GLN A 228 -2.62 -0.82 -0.83
N ARG A 229 -2.06 -1.91 -0.31
CA ARG A 229 -2.65 -3.26 -0.37
C ARG A 229 -3.03 -3.69 -1.79
N ALA A 230 -2.25 -3.28 -2.79
CA ALA A 230 -2.48 -3.67 -4.18
C ALA A 230 -2.40 -5.18 -4.36
N SER A 231 -3.25 -5.74 -5.21
CA SER A 231 -3.18 -7.14 -5.64
C SER A 231 -2.24 -7.35 -6.82
N ASP A 232 -2.17 -6.36 -7.72
CA ASP A 232 -1.32 -6.43 -8.92
C ASP A 232 -0.67 -5.09 -9.21
N ILE A 233 0.56 -5.12 -9.74
CA ILE A 233 1.28 -3.97 -10.30
C ILE A 233 1.39 -4.18 -11.80
N HIS A 234 1.02 -3.18 -12.58
CA HIS A 234 1.13 -3.17 -14.02
C HIS A 234 2.13 -2.09 -14.45
N ILE A 235 3.12 -2.44 -15.26
CA ILE A 235 4.02 -1.50 -15.93
C ILE A 235 3.70 -1.61 -17.41
N GLU A 236 3.07 -0.58 -17.95
CA GLU A 236 2.49 -0.59 -19.29
C GLU A 236 3.20 0.41 -20.21
N PRO A 237 4.03 -0.04 -21.15
CA PRO A 237 4.66 0.85 -22.10
C PRO A 237 3.62 1.50 -23.01
N LYS A 238 3.72 2.81 -23.17
CA LYS A 238 2.94 3.64 -24.08
C LYS A 238 3.89 4.25 -25.13
N ARG A 239 3.36 5.07 -26.02
CA ARG A 239 4.15 5.67 -27.11
C ARG A 239 5.25 6.60 -26.59
N ALA A 240 4.94 7.48 -25.65
CA ALA A 240 5.85 8.50 -25.13
C ALA A 240 6.46 8.14 -23.76
N ASN A 241 5.73 7.41 -22.93
CA ASN A 241 6.12 7.08 -21.56
C ASN A 241 5.70 5.64 -21.22
N SER A 242 5.81 5.25 -19.97
CA SER A 242 5.25 4.00 -19.45
C SER A 242 4.40 4.28 -18.22
N LEU A 243 3.21 3.70 -18.15
CA LEU A 243 2.29 3.94 -17.07
C LEU A 243 2.41 2.82 -16.02
N ILE A 244 2.66 3.21 -14.77
CA ILE A 244 2.54 2.32 -13.62
C ILE A 244 1.10 2.40 -13.13
N ARG A 245 0.44 1.25 -13.07
CA ARG A 245 -0.92 1.11 -12.55
C ARG A 245 -0.94 0.05 -11.46
N MET A 246 -1.79 0.22 -10.48
CA MET A 246 -1.98 -0.76 -9.43
C MET A 246 -3.45 -1.16 -9.31
N ARG A 247 -3.69 -2.44 -9.10
CA ARG A 247 -5.03 -2.94 -8.81
C ARG A 247 -5.23 -2.93 -7.31
N ILE A 248 -6.20 -2.14 -6.85
CA ILE A 248 -6.54 -1.98 -5.43
C ILE A 248 -8.05 -2.18 -5.34
N ASP A 249 -8.49 -3.07 -4.46
CA ASP A 249 -9.90 -3.46 -4.30
C ASP A 249 -10.61 -3.77 -5.63
N GLY A 250 -9.92 -4.48 -6.52
CA GLY A 250 -10.42 -4.87 -7.82
C GLY A 250 -10.35 -3.79 -8.92
N VAL A 251 -10.06 -2.54 -8.58
CA VAL A 251 -10.00 -1.40 -9.51
C VAL A 251 -8.56 -1.07 -9.88
N LEU A 252 -8.29 -0.75 -11.16
CA LEU A 252 -6.98 -0.28 -11.63
C LEU A 252 -6.87 1.25 -11.47
N HIS A 253 -5.84 1.66 -10.74
CA HIS A 253 -5.49 3.06 -10.51
C HIS A 253 -4.21 3.42 -11.25
N ASP A 254 -4.18 4.58 -11.90
CA ASP A 254 -2.99 5.15 -12.49
C ASP A 254 -2.15 5.78 -11.37
N ILE A 255 -0.90 5.33 -11.22
CA ILE A 255 -0.04 5.75 -10.11
C ILE A 255 1.01 6.74 -10.58
N TYR A 256 1.71 6.42 -11.67
CA TYR A 256 2.82 7.25 -12.14
C TYR A 256 3.15 6.98 -13.60
N ALA A 257 3.60 8.04 -14.32
CA ALA A 257 4.10 7.94 -15.68
C ALA A 257 5.64 7.96 -15.67
N LEU A 258 6.27 6.83 -15.99
CA LEU A 258 7.72 6.72 -16.08
C LEU A 258 8.23 7.22 -17.43
N PRO A 259 9.35 7.97 -17.49
CA PRO A 259 10.11 8.18 -18.71
C PRO A 259 10.50 6.84 -19.36
N LYS A 260 10.57 6.80 -20.69
CA LYS A 260 10.79 5.54 -21.41
C LYS A 260 12.16 4.88 -21.10
N ALA A 261 13.20 5.69 -20.92
CA ALA A 261 14.53 5.21 -20.55
C ALA A 261 14.49 4.51 -19.16
N VAL A 262 13.85 5.14 -18.18
CA VAL A 262 13.70 4.60 -16.83
C VAL A 262 12.85 3.33 -16.83
N GLN A 263 11.79 3.27 -17.66
CA GLN A 263 10.97 2.05 -17.78
C GLN A 263 11.79 0.84 -18.23
N LEU A 264 12.67 1.03 -19.22
CA LEU A 264 13.51 -0.08 -19.70
C LEU A 264 14.43 -0.61 -18.58
N ALA A 265 15.07 0.27 -17.82
CA ALA A 265 15.92 -0.09 -16.71
C ALA A 265 15.13 -0.75 -15.55
N VAL A 266 13.97 -0.21 -15.19
CA VAL A 266 13.05 -0.79 -14.20
C VAL A 266 12.60 -2.19 -14.64
N SER A 267 12.22 -2.37 -15.92
CA SER A 267 11.83 -3.67 -16.45
C SER A 267 12.96 -4.70 -16.39
N SER A 268 14.18 -4.30 -16.77
CA SER A 268 15.36 -5.15 -16.71
C SER A 268 15.67 -5.55 -15.26
N ARG A 269 15.58 -4.62 -14.31
CA ARG A 269 15.76 -4.90 -12.88
C ARG A 269 14.74 -5.87 -12.33
N ILE A 270 13.46 -5.70 -12.69
CA ILE A 270 12.38 -6.61 -12.26
C ILE A 270 12.60 -8.01 -12.85
N LYS A 271 12.96 -8.12 -14.13
CA LYS A 271 13.27 -9.41 -14.77
C LYS A 271 14.45 -10.09 -14.09
N MET A 272 15.51 -9.37 -13.76
CA MET A 272 16.66 -9.90 -13.02
C MET A 272 16.24 -10.44 -11.64
N LEU A 273 15.47 -9.69 -10.87
CA LEU A 273 14.95 -10.13 -9.58
C LEU A 273 14.06 -11.38 -9.70
N ALA A 274 13.30 -11.49 -10.79
CA ALA A 274 12.41 -12.63 -11.08
C ALA A 274 13.13 -13.81 -11.73
N ARG A 275 14.46 -13.74 -11.95
CA ARG A 275 15.29 -14.75 -12.63
C ARG A 275 14.81 -15.06 -14.06
N MET A 276 14.36 -14.02 -14.76
CA MET A 276 13.96 -14.06 -16.16
C MET A 276 15.12 -13.64 -17.06
N ASP A 277 15.07 -14.03 -18.34
CA ASP A 277 16.06 -13.60 -19.34
C ASP A 277 15.83 -12.12 -19.71
N ILE A 278 16.80 -11.27 -19.40
CA ILE A 278 16.74 -9.84 -19.63
C ILE A 278 16.88 -9.51 -21.13
N SER A 279 17.63 -10.32 -21.88
CA SER A 279 17.88 -10.13 -23.31
C SER A 279 16.70 -10.51 -24.20
N GLU A 280 15.89 -11.48 -23.79
CA GLU A 280 14.69 -11.91 -24.52
C GLU A 280 13.52 -10.96 -24.28
N LYS A 281 13.14 -10.21 -25.31
CA LYS A 281 12.04 -9.22 -25.27
C LYS A 281 10.88 -9.55 -26.20
N ARG A 282 10.98 -10.65 -26.97
CA ARG A 282 10.03 -11.04 -28.01
C ARG A 282 9.09 -12.15 -27.60
N ARG A 283 9.36 -12.81 -26.48
CA ARG A 283 8.56 -13.93 -25.97
C ARG A 283 8.03 -13.63 -24.58
N PRO A 284 6.81 -14.07 -24.26
CA PRO A 284 6.31 -14.02 -22.89
C PRO A 284 7.23 -14.80 -21.94
N GLN A 285 7.43 -14.25 -20.75
CA GLN A 285 8.20 -14.91 -19.71
C GLN A 285 7.45 -14.83 -18.37
N GLY A 286 7.75 -15.77 -17.48
CA GLY A 286 7.23 -15.79 -16.12
C GLY A 286 8.36 -16.04 -15.12
N GLY A 287 8.29 -15.41 -13.97
CA GLY A 287 9.25 -15.56 -12.89
C GLY A 287 8.65 -15.26 -11.53
N ARG A 288 9.46 -15.41 -10.48
CA ARG A 288 9.03 -15.17 -9.10
C ARG A 288 10.10 -14.40 -8.35
N ILE A 289 9.66 -13.48 -7.49
CA ILE A 289 10.51 -12.76 -6.55
C ILE A 289 10.02 -13.10 -5.15
N LYS A 290 10.90 -13.52 -4.27
CA LYS A 290 10.63 -13.65 -2.85
C LYS A 290 11.18 -12.43 -2.14
N THR A 291 10.37 -11.81 -1.31
CA THR A 291 10.74 -10.63 -0.51
C THR A 291 10.17 -10.76 0.89
N GLU A 292 10.65 -9.95 1.80
CA GLU A 292 10.18 -9.91 3.18
C GLU A 292 9.68 -8.52 3.53
N ARG A 293 8.55 -8.46 4.22
CA ARG A 293 8.02 -7.22 4.78
C ARG A 293 7.45 -7.48 6.16
N ASP A 294 7.83 -6.67 7.14
CA ASP A 294 7.37 -6.78 8.53
C ASP A 294 7.55 -8.21 9.08
N SER A 295 8.72 -8.83 8.78
CA SER A 295 9.06 -10.22 9.11
C SER A 295 8.13 -11.27 8.48
N ARG A 296 7.54 -10.96 7.32
CA ARG A 296 6.65 -11.84 6.56
C ARG A 296 7.19 -12.07 5.16
N GLU A 297 7.22 -13.33 4.75
CA GLU A 297 7.57 -13.68 3.38
C GLU A 297 6.41 -13.33 2.43
N ILE A 298 6.70 -12.59 1.36
CA ILE A 298 5.76 -12.24 0.29
C ILE A 298 6.34 -12.78 -1.01
N GLU A 299 5.52 -13.47 -1.80
CA GLU A 299 5.87 -13.91 -3.15
C GLU A 299 5.28 -12.95 -4.19
N LEU A 300 6.11 -12.48 -5.12
CA LEU A 300 5.69 -11.69 -6.27
C LEU A 300 5.78 -12.58 -7.53
N ARG A 301 4.67 -12.84 -8.17
CA ARG A 301 4.61 -13.57 -9.44
C ARG A 301 4.68 -12.57 -10.59
N VAL A 302 5.77 -12.62 -11.35
CA VAL A 302 6.06 -11.69 -12.43
C VAL A 302 5.76 -12.33 -13.77
N SER A 303 5.05 -11.61 -14.63
CA SER A 303 4.81 -11.99 -16.01
C SER A 303 5.20 -10.84 -16.93
N SER A 304 5.97 -11.11 -17.97
CA SER A 304 6.27 -10.16 -19.03
C SER A 304 5.63 -10.59 -20.35
N LEU A 305 5.14 -9.61 -21.09
CA LEU A 305 4.50 -9.82 -22.39
C LEU A 305 4.93 -8.74 -23.37
N PRO A 306 5.45 -9.10 -24.56
CA PRO A 306 5.68 -8.19 -25.66
C PRO A 306 4.38 -7.51 -26.12
N VAL A 307 4.39 -6.19 -26.22
CA VAL A 307 3.25 -5.40 -26.69
C VAL A 307 3.74 -4.33 -27.69
N ALA A 308 2.83 -3.60 -28.35
CA ALA A 308 3.16 -2.68 -29.43
C ALA A 308 4.25 -1.63 -29.10
N PHE A 309 4.33 -1.17 -27.87
CA PHE A 309 5.28 -0.11 -27.47
C PHE A 309 6.43 -0.58 -26.58
N GLY A 310 6.61 -1.88 -26.42
CA GLY A 310 7.67 -2.48 -25.61
C GLY A 310 7.21 -3.71 -24.86
N GLU A 311 7.76 -3.95 -23.68
CA GLU A 311 7.43 -5.10 -22.84
C GLU A 311 6.55 -4.66 -21.66
N LYS A 312 5.33 -5.19 -21.59
CA LYS A 312 4.44 -5.02 -20.46
C LYS A 312 4.83 -5.98 -19.35
N ILE A 313 4.92 -5.50 -18.11
CA ILE A 313 5.14 -6.34 -16.93
C ILE A 313 3.90 -6.28 -16.05
N VAL A 314 3.48 -7.43 -15.56
CA VAL A 314 2.46 -7.57 -14.52
C VAL A 314 3.07 -8.35 -13.37
N ILE A 315 2.93 -7.81 -12.17
CA ILE A 315 3.42 -8.41 -10.93
C ILE A 315 2.22 -8.64 -10.03
N ARG A 316 1.88 -9.90 -9.78
CA ARG A 316 0.86 -10.27 -8.80
C ARG A 316 1.50 -10.42 -7.44
N ILE A 317 0.95 -9.73 -6.47
CA ILE A 317 1.40 -9.77 -5.08
C ILE A 317 0.65 -10.88 -4.36
N PHE A 318 1.40 -11.84 -3.85
CA PHE A 318 0.86 -12.93 -3.07
C PHE A 318 1.38 -12.84 -1.63
N ASP A 319 0.48 -12.49 -0.72
CA ASP A 319 0.71 -12.43 0.72
C ASP A 319 -0.06 -13.60 1.38
N PRO A 320 0.63 -14.66 1.82
CA PRO A 320 -0.03 -15.84 2.40
C PRO A 320 -0.96 -15.52 3.57
N GLN A 321 -0.62 -14.51 4.38
CA GLN A 321 -1.43 -14.15 5.55
C GLN A 321 -2.73 -13.44 5.18
N ARG A 322 -2.81 -12.85 3.99
CA ARG A 322 -4.05 -12.23 3.50
C ARG A 322 -5.03 -13.24 2.93
N VAL A 323 -4.56 -14.44 2.63
CA VAL A 323 -5.41 -15.51 2.09
C VAL A 323 -6.30 -16.10 3.18
N VAL A 324 -5.83 -16.07 4.44
CA VAL A 324 -6.56 -16.61 5.58
C VAL A 324 -6.72 -15.53 6.64
N GLN A 325 -7.92 -15.00 6.74
CA GLN A 325 -8.32 -13.98 7.71
C GLN A 325 -9.59 -14.43 8.42
N GLU A 326 -9.95 -13.82 9.54
CA GLU A 326 -11.30 -14.01 10.09
C GLU A 326 -12.34 -13.37 9.16
N LEU A 327 -13.55 -13.91 9.09
CA LEU A 327 -14.59 -13.43 8.18
C LEU A 327 -14.91 -11.95 8.38
N GLU A 328 -14.81 -11.48 9.61
CA GLU A 328 -14.97 -10.08 10.01
C GLU A 328 -13.88 -9.18 9.38
N GLU A 329 -12.65 -9.68 9.32
CA GLU A 329 -11.51 -8.96 8.70
C GLU A 329 -11.61 -8.93 7.18
N VAL A 330 -12.25 -9.94 6.57
CA VAL A 330 -12.57 -9.97 5.13
C VAL A 330 -13.60 -8.90 4.77
N GLY A 331 -14.36 -8.41 5.75
CA GLY A 331 -15.34 -7.34 5.60
C GLY A 331 -16.80 -7.78 5.81
N PHE A 332 -17.04 -9.03 6.20
CA PHE A 332 -18.40 -9.46 6.58
C PHE A 332 -18.78 -8.82 7.92
N ALA A 333 -19.91 -8.13 7.96
CA ALA A 333 -20.40 -7.49 9.18
C ALA A 333 -21.91 -7.65 9.31
N GLY A 334 -22.41 -7.48 10.53
CA GLY A 334 -23.85 -7.43 10.81
C GLY A 334 -24.67 -8.59 10.22
N PRO A 335 -25.73 -8.28 9.46
CA PRO A 335 -26.64 -9.27 8.87
C PRO A 335 -25.97 -10.19 7.84
N GLU A 336 -25.01 -9.68 7.07
CA GLU A 336 -24.29 -10.43 6.04
C GLU A 336 -23.43 -11.54 6.68
N LEU A 337 -22.73 -11.23 7.77
CA LEU A 337 -21.95 -12.20 8.52
C LEU A 337 -22.85 -13.30 9.11
N ALA A 338 -24.01 -12.92 9.69
CA ALA A 338 -24.95 -13.87 10.23
C ALA A 338 -25.50 -14.82 9.15
N LEU A 339 -25.86 -14.28 8.00
CA LEU A 339 -26.34 -15.03 6.85
C LEU A 339 -25.26 -15.97 6.28
N TRP A 340 -24.02 -15.48 6.16
CA TRP A 340 -22.90 -16.30 5.70
C TRP A 340 -22.64 -17.47 6.65
N ARG A 341 -22.65 -17.22 7.95
CA ARG A 341 -22.54 -18.28 8.97
C ARG A 341 -23.66 -19.30 8.90
N GLU A 342 -24.89 -18.88 8.59
CA GLU A 342 -26.00 -19.79 8.35
C GLU A 342 -25.77 -20.67 7.12
N PHE A 343 -25.29 -20.09 6.00
CA PHE A 343 -25.02 -20.85 4.78
C PHE A 343 -23.94 -21.90 4.99
N ILE A 344 -22.83 -21.56 5.62
CA ILE A 344 -21.72 -22.49 5.85
C ILE A 344 -22.02 -23.56 6.92
N ALA A 345 -23.02 -23.34 7.77
CA ALA A 345 -23.46 -24.32 8.75
C ALA A 345 -24.37 -25.41 8.14
N ARG A 346 -24.86 -25.23 6.92
CA ARG A 346 -25.71 -26.21 6.24
C ARG A 346 -24.90 -27.43 5.81
N ARG A 347 -25.44 -28.63 6.02
CA ARG A 347 -24.76 -29.90 5.74
C ARG A 347 -24.64 -30.22 4.25
N HIS A 348 -25.40 -29.56 3.40
CA HIS A 348 -25.43 -29.78 1.95
C HIS A 348 -25.87 -28.50 1.24
N GLY A 349 -25.38 -28.33 0.02
CA GLY A 349 -25.68 -27.18 -0.81
C GLY A 349 -24.48 -26.81 -1.67
N LEU A 350 -24.64 -25.74 -2.43
CA LEU A 350 -23.60 -25.14 -3.27
C LEU A 350 -23.54 -23.63 -2.98
N ILE A 351 -22.35 -23.13 -2.72
CA ILE A 351 -22.08 -21.71 -2.56
C ILE A 351 -21.20 -21.25 -3.72
N LEU A 352 -21.64 -20.27 -4.48
CA LEU A 352 -20.86 -19.64 -5.56
C LEU A 352 -20.33 -18.28 -5.08
N VAL A 353 -19.00 -18.12 -5.20
CA VAL A 353 -18.34 -16.85 -4.91
C VAL A 353 -17.88 -16.23 -6.23
N THR A 354 -18.46 -15.10 -6.62
CA THR A 354 -18.20 -14.43 -7.89
C THR A 354 -17.66 -13.02 -7.68
N GLY A 355 -16.91 -12.51 -8.66
CA GLY A 355 -16.38 -11.15 -8.62
C GLY A 355 -15.15 -10.97 -9.52
N PRO A 356 -14.66 -9.73 -9.72
CA PRO A 356 -13.48 -9.45 -10.52
C PRO A 356 -12.19 -9.98 -9.85
N THR A 357 -11.08 -9.96 -10.59
CA THR A 357 -9.76 -10.27 -10.03
C THR A 357 -9.40 -9.28 -8.91
N GLY A 358 -8.84 -9.79 -7.80
CA GLY A 358 -8.47 -8.94 -6.65
C GLY A 358 -9.62 -8.54 -5.74
N SER A 359 -10.85 -9.07 -5.94
CA SER A 359 -12.02 -8.75 -5.09
C SER A 359 -12.13 -9.58 -3.80
N GLY A 360 -11.15 -10.44 -3.50
CA GLY A 360 -11.14 -11.24 -2.28
C GLY A 360 -11.83 -12.61 -2.36
N LYS A 361 -12.18 -13.13 -3.57
CA LYS A 361 -12.84 -14.44 -3.72
C LYS A 361 -12.08 -15.57 -3.01
N THR A 362 -10.79 -15.72 -3.32
CA THR A 362 -9.93 -16.74 -2.72
C THR A 362 -9.82 -16.56 -1.20
N THR A 363 -9.65 -15.33 -0.73
CA THR A 363 -9.64 -14.98 0.70
C THR A 363 -10.93 -15.43 1.39
N THR A 364 -12.08 -15.11 0.82
CA THR A 364 -13.39 -15.52 1.35
C THR A 364 -13.51 -17.04 1.44
N LEU A 365 -13.10 -17.77 0.39
CA LEU A 365 -13.14 -19.23 0.36
C LEU A 365 -12.22 -19.84 1.44
N TYR A 366 -10.96 -19.44 1.47
CA TYR A 366 -10.00 -19.97 2.46
C TYR A 366 -10.39 -19.64 3.91
N SER A 367 -10.83 -18.41 4.18
CA SER A 367 -11.32 -18.02 5.51
C SER A 367 -12.55 -18.83 5.92
N THR A 368 -13.42 -19.13 4.98
CA THR A 368 -14.59 -19.98 5.19
C THR A 368 -14.18 -21.43 5.49
N LEU A 369 -13.29 -22.00 4.67
CA LEU A 369 -12.82 -23.37 4.86
C LEU A 369 -12.09 -23.54 6.20
N ARG A 370 -11.25 -22.57 6.58
CA ARG A 370 -10.57 -22.58 7.88
C ARG A 370 -11.56 -22.56 9.05
N LYS A 371 -12.67 -21.83 8.92
CA LYS A 371 -13.74 -21.81 9.93
C LYS A 371 -14.45 -23.16 10.05
N LEU A 372 -14.54 -23.91 8.95
CA LEU A 372 -15.14 -25.25 8.90
C LEU A 372 -14.15 -26.34 9.30
N ALA A 373 -12.85 -26.10 9.22
CA ALA A 373 -11.81 -27.08 9.50
C ALA A 373 -11.86 -27.54 10.96
N THR A 374 -12.15 -28.80 11.14
CA THR A 374 -12.06 -29.51 12.41
C THR A 374 -11.49 -30.90 12.17
N PRO A 375 -10.95 -31.57 13.17
CA PRO A 375 -10.47 -32.96 13.01
C PRO A 375 -11.54 -33.97 12.56
N ARG A 376 -12.81 -33.55 12.48
CA ARG A 376 -13.95 -34.39 12.10
C ARG A 376 -14.49 -34.07 10.70
N VAL A 377 -13.90 -33.12 9.99
CA VAL A 377 -14.38 -32.64 8.68
C VAL A 377 -13.28 -32.87 7.65
N ASN A 378 -13.58 -33.64 6.63
CA ASN A 378 -12.70 -33.89 5.49
C ASN A 378 -12.91 -32.79 4.45
N ILE A 379 -11.98 -31.80 4.42
CA ILE A 379 -11.98 -30.71 3.44
C ILE A 379 -11.03 -31.06 2.32
N THR A 380 -11.54 -31.05 1.08
CA THR A 380 -10.72 -31.24 -0.12
C THR A 380 -10.85 -30.05 -1.05
N THR A 381 -9.72 -29.56 -1.58
CA THR A 381 -9.69 -28.45 -2.53
C THR A 381 -9.11 -28.91 -3.88
N ILE A 382 -9.51 -28.27 -4.98
CA ILE A 382 -9.00 -28.47 -6.33
C ILE A 382 -8.62 -27.10 -6.88
N GLU A 383 -7.34 -26.89 -7.18
CA GLU A 383 -6.79 -25.55 -7.42
C GLU A 383 -5.76 -25.51 -8.57
N ASP A 384 -5.67 -24.36 -9.26
CA ASP A 384 -4.69 -24.10 -10.32
C ASP A 384 -4.18 -22.65 -10.29
N PRO A 385 -3.04 -22.41 -9.61
CA PRO A 385 -2.33 -23.30 -8.68
C PRO A 385 -2.91 -23.24 -7.27
N ILE A 386 -2.40 -24.10 -6.36
CA ILE A 386 -2.63 -23.96 -4.91
C ILE A 386 -2.03 -22.62 -4.48
N GLU A 387 -2.87 -21.74 -3.94
CA GLU A 387 -2.43 -20.40 -3.50
C GLU A 387 -1.69 -20.44 -2.15
N LEU A 388 -2.20 -21.22 -1.19
CA LEU A 388 -1.59 -21.39 0.12
C LEU A 388 -1.71 -22.86 0.53
N VAL A 389 -0.60 -23.46 0.96
CA VAL A 389 -0.62 -24.80 1.55
C VAL A 389 -1.14 -24.72 2.98
N VAL A 390 -2.24 -25.44 3.26
CA VAL A 390 -2.89 -25.50 4.56
C VAL A 390 -2.92 -26.96 5.00
N GLU A 391 -2.31 -27.26 6.13
CA GLU A 391 -2.15 -28.67 6.60
C GLU A 391 -3.47 -29.37 6.88
N GLU A 392 -4.50 -28.60 7.23
CA GLU A 392 -5.85 -29.10 7.54
C GLU A 392 -6.66 -29.47 6.29
N PHE A 393 -6.17 -29.17 5.08
CA PHE A 393 -6.89 -29.42 3.82
C PHE A 393 -6.18 -30.46 2.97
N ASN A 394 -6.97 -31.28 2.29
CA ASN A 394 -6.49 -32.16 1.21
C ASN A 394 -6.50 -31.38 -0.11
N GLN A 395 -5.35 -30.79 -0.50
CA GLN A 395 -5.28 -29.88 -1.63
C GLN A 395 -4.78 -30.56 -2.89
N VAL A 396 -5.59 -30.57 -3.93
CA VAL A 396 -5.28 -31.17 -5.25
C VAL A 396 -4.84 -30.08 -6.21
N LEU A 397 -3.60 -30.16 -6.68
CA LEU A 397 -3.07 -29.29 -7.73
C LEU A 397 -3.51 -29.80 -9.11
N VAL A 398 -4.17 -28.96 -9.89
CA VAL A 398 -4.47 -29.24 -11.31
C VAL A 398 -3.17 -29.22 -12.11
N GLN A 399 -3.00 -30.27 -12.93
CA GLN A 399 -1.83 -30.48 -13.80
C GLN A 399 -2.28 -31.07 -15.13
N ASP A 400 -2.74 -30.25 -16.06
CA ASP A 400 -3.28 -30.67 -17.36
C ASP A 400 -2.30 -31.55 -18.15
N LYS A 401 -0.98 -31.27 -18.01
CA LYS A 401 0.08 -32.03 -18.69
C LYS A 401 0.11 -33.51 -18.32
N VAL A 402 -0.37 -33.87 -17.13
CA VAL A 402 -0.45 -35.27 -16.65
C VAL A 402 -1.89 -35.76 -16.53
N GLY A 403 -2.85 -35.01 -17.09
CA GLY A 403 -4.26 -35.42 -17.13
C GLY A 403 -5.06 -35.12 -15.84
N VAL A 404 -4.48 -34.38 -14.88
CA VAL A 404 -5.20 -33.93 -13.67
C VAL A 404 -5.87 -32.60 -14.00
N THR A 405 -7.09 -32.65 -14.54
CA THR A 405 -7.94 -31.49 -14.82
C THR A 405 -8.91 -31.25 -13.67
N PHE A 406 -9.57 -30.09 -13.62
CA PHE A 406 -10.64 -29.84 -12.64
C PHE A 406 -11.71 -30.93 -12.66
N ALA A 407 -12.18 -31.32 -13.85
CA ALA A 407 -13.20 -32.36 -14.01
C ALA A 407 -12.72 -33.76 -13.56
N SER A 408 -11.49 -34.17 -13.92
CA SER A 408 -10.94 -35.46 -13.52
C SER A 408 -10.68 -35.53 -12.01
N ALA A 409 -10.15 -34.46 -11.45
CA ALA A 409 -9.92 -34.30 -10.00
C ALA A 409 -11.24 -34.40 -9.24
N LEU A 410 -12.26 -33.64 -9.63
CA LEU A 410 -13.57 -33.64 -8.96
C LEU A 410 -14.22 -35.03 -8.94
N ARG A 411 -14.20 -35.72 -10.07
CA ARG A 411 -14.70 -37.13 -10.14
C ARG A 411 -13.96 -38.05 -9.17
N THR A 412 -12.69 -37.81 -8.92
CA THR A 412 -11.88 -38.60 -7.99
C THR A 412 -12.14 -38.23 -6.56
N VAL A 413 -12.19 -36.91 -6.26
CA VAL A 413 -12.46 -36.37 -4.91
C VAL A 413 -13.81 -36.87 -4.37
N LEU A 414 -14.84 -36.97 -5.22
CA LEU A 414 -16.15 -37.52 -4.80
C LEU A 414 -16.09 -38.98 -4.27
N ARG A 415 -15.00 -39.70 -4.50
CA ARG A 415 -14.76 -41.06 -3.98
C ARG A 415 -13.81 -41.10 -2.78
N GLN A 416 -13.38 -39.94 -2.31
CA GLN A 416 -12.46 -39.79 -1.17
C GLN A 416 -13.16 -39.36 0.14
N ASP A 417 -14.48 -39.62 0.21
CA ASP A 417 -15.33 -39.32 1.38
C ASP A 417 -15.20 -37.86 1.87
N PRO A 418 -15.35 -36.87 0.99
CA PRO A 418 -15.24 -35.47 1.36
C PRO A 418 -16.53 -34.96 2.02
N ASP A 419 -16.39 -34.21 3.10
CA ASP A 419 -17.48 -33.44 3.69
C ASP A 419 -17.67 -32.07 3.03
N VAL A 420 -16.53 -31.46 2.62
CA VAL A 420 -16.51 -30.14 1.96
C VAL A 420 -15.56 -30.22 0.76
N ILE A 421 -16.03 -29.77 -0.39
CA ILE A 421 -15.21 -29.64 -1.61
C ILE A 421 -15.15 -28.17 -2.02
N MET A 422 -13.95 -27.64 -2.21
CA MET A 422 -13.73 -26.34 -2.83
C MET A 422 -13.13 -26.51 -4.21
N VAL A 423 -13.74 -25.88 -5.20
CA VAL A 423 -13.21 -25.80 -6.58
C VAL A 423 -12.76 -24.36 -6.79
N GLY A 424 -11.46 -24.16 -7.04
CA GLY A 424 -10.83 -22.84 -7.09
C GLY A 424 -11.41 -21.96 -8.20
N GLU A 425 -11.76 -22.55 -9.35
CA GLU A 425 -12.43 -21.85 -10.44
C GLU A 425 -13.20 -22.81 -11.34
N ILE A 426 -14.21 -22.29 -12.04
CA ILE A 426 -15.01 -23.01 -13.05
C ILE A 426 -14.65 -22.42 -14.41
N ARG A 427 -14.02 -23.23 -15.28
CA ARG A 427 -13.58 -22.83 -16.63
C ARG A 427 -14.52 -23.31 -17.72
N ASP A 428 -15.12 -24.46 -17.51
CA ASP A 428 -15.96 -25.19 -18.46
C ASP A 428 -17.17 -25.81 -17.76
N ALA A 429 -18.19 -26.21 -18.53
CA ALA A 429 -19.43 -26.77 -18.03
C ALA A 429 -19.29 -28.31 -17.76
#